data_c98802d5402f5b1e533bc654376e64ee
#
_entry.id   c98802d5402f5b1e533bc654376e64ee
#
_cell.length_a   1.000
_cell.length_b   1.000
_cell.length_c   1.000
_cell.angle_alpha   90.00
_cell.angle_beta   90.00
_cell.angle_gamma   90.00
#
_symmetry.space_group_name_H-M   'P 1'
#
loop_
_entity.id
_entity.type
_entity.pdbx_description
1 polymer ?
#
loop_
_entity_poly.entity_id
_entity_poly.type
_entity_poly.pdbx_seq_one_letter_code
_entity_poly.pdbx_strand_id
1 'polypeptide(L)'
;MRYKQYTFSLSHEAHAAEWDATIYLPILSQSLADIGFETFEEYPEEGRLVGYVCERFFSALPSEGVWHLEYLPLSFTYTSSDCASENWNSRWEAESFTPLALGEDLYVRAPYHAPSPCAARELLLEPRCAFGSGAHHTTQMMLSLLLEEHSALAHARVLDVGCGTGVLGIAAALLGAERVSFVDIDATAVENARHNAELNGLRVPCSFYEGILEELALDTASFDCLLANIHRNIILHDLPRYKTLLSPGGLLFVSGFYAGEDEEIITSTLERMGFVLRARKESGEWVALSFASLSN
;
A
#
# COMPACT_ATOMS: atom_id res chain seq x y z
N MET A 1 14.32 -6.60 -10.44
CA MET A 1 15.32 -5.99 -9.53
C MET A 1 16.21 -7.07 -8.97
N ARG A 2 17.50 -6.80 -8.71
CA ARG A 2 18.38 -7.75 -8.04
C ARG A 2 18.51 -7.34 -6.58
N TYR A 3 18.58 -8.35 -5.71
CA TYR A 3 18.79 -8.16 -4.28
C TYR A 3 20.04 -8.90 -3.83
N LYS A 4 20.72 -8.34 -2.83
CA LYS A 4 21.72 -9.03 -2.04
C LYS A 4 21.21 -9.26 -0.63
N GLN A 5 21.51 -10.44 -0.15
CA GLN A 5 21.29 -10.83 1.23
C GLN A 5 22.58 -10.59 2.02
N TYR A 6 22.47 -9.97 3.16
CA TYR A 6 23.56 -9.82 4.13
C TYR A 6 23.16 -10.53 5.42
N THR A 7 24.05 -11.41 5.90
CA THR A 7 23.86 -12.11 7.16
C THR A 7 24.80 -11.52 8.20
N PHE A 8 24.24 -10.95 9.26
CA PHE A 8 24.96 -10.34 10.38
C PHE A 8 24.90 -11.27 11.57
N SER A 9 26.05 -11.50 12.20
CA SER A 9 26.18 -12.29 13.43
C SER A 9 27.00 -11.53 14.45
N LEU A 10 26.60 -11.58 15.72
CA LEU A 10 27.31 -10.91 16.80
C LEU A 10 28.75 -11.39 16.87
N SER A 11 29.74 -10.49 16.91
CA SER A 11 31.15 -10.83 17.01
C SER A 11 31.46 -11.38 18.37
N HIS A 12 32.23 -12.47 18.44
CA HIS A 12 32.63 -13.14 19.68
C HIS A 12 33.53 -12.30 20.62
N GLU A 13 34.07 -11.18 20.15
CA GLU A 13 34.95 -10.29 20.92
C GLU A 13 34.17 -9.30 21.82
N ALA A 14 32.90 -9.07 21.59
CA ALA A 14 32.06 -8.29 22.49
C ALA A 14 31.50 -9.22 23.57
N HIS A 15 31.42 -8.80 24.83
CA HIS A 15 30.81 -9.51 25.97
C HIS A 15 29.36 -9.98 25.64
N ALA A 16 29.22 -10.86 24.67
CA ALA A 16 27.96 -11.30 24.07
C ALA A 16 26.99 -11.93 25.10
N ALA A 17 27.51 -12.42 26.21
CA ALA A 17 26.73 -13.03 27.29
C ALA A 17 25.89 -12.02 28.11
N GLU A 18 26.10 -10.71 27.93
CA GLU A 18 25.42 -9.66 28.72
C GLU A 18 24.30 -8.96 27.94
N TRP A 19 24.13 -9.22 26.62
CA TRP A 19 23.19 -8.50 25.77
C TRP A 19 22.10 -9.42 25.24
N ASP A 20 20.85 -9.01 25.47
CA ASP A 20 19.68 -9.71 24.96
C ASP A 20 19.47 -9.39 23.45
N ALA A 21 19.42 -10.44 22.62
CA ALA A 21 19.24 -10.33 21.17
C ALA A 21 17.93 -9.62 20.80
N THR A 22 16.90 -9.77 21.60
CA THR A 22 15.60 -9.08 21.36
C THR A 22 15.70 -7.55 21.50
N ILE A 23 16.79 -7.05 22.10
CA ILE A 23 17.04 -5.62 22.26
C ILE A 23 17.93 -5.10 21.14
N TYR A 24 19.05 -5.78 20.81
CA TYR A 24 20.01 -5.24 19.87
C TYR A 24 19.68 -5.52 18.39
N LEU A 25 18.98 -6.60 18.06
CA LEU A 25 18.63 -6.88 16.65
C LEU A 25 17.72 -5.82 16.05
N PRO A 26 16.66 -5.30 16.73
CA PRO A 26 15.88 -4.17 16.23
C PRO A 26 16.71 -2.89 16.06
N ILE A 27 17.71 -2.63 16.91
CA ILE A 27 18.60 -1.48 16.76
C ILE A 27 19.53 -1.66 15.55
N LEU A 28 20.02 -2.88 15.33
CA LEU A 28 20.82 -3.21 14.16
C LEU A 28 20.00 -3.06 12.88
N SER A 29 18.78 -3.59 12.83
CA SER A 29 17.89 -3.48 11.66
C SER A 29 17.57 -2.02 11.33
N GLN A 30 17.30 -1.18 12.32
CA GLN A 30 17.09 0.26 12.12
C GLN A 30 18.35 0.94 11.55
N SER A 31 19.52 0.66 12.09
CA SER A 31 20.80 1.21 11.61
C SER A 31 21.11 0.81 10.17
N LEU A 32 20.70 -0.38 9.75
CA LEU A 32 20.86 -0.87 8.38
C LEU A 32 19.79 -0.30 7.43
N ALA A 33 18.57 -0.07 7.91
CA ALA A 33 17.53 0.59 7.15
C ALA A 33 17.95 2.00 6.70
N ASP A 34 18.66 2.73 7.56
CA ASP A 34 19.18 4.08 7.28
C ASP A 34 20.15 4.12 6.09
N ILE A 35 20.77 2.99 5.74
CA ILE A 35 21.68 2.87 4.58
C ILE A 35 21.06 2.13 3.39
N GLY A 36 19.74 1.86 3.44
CA GLY A 36 18.98 1.38 2.30
C GLY A 36 18.65 -0.11 2.31
N PHE A 37 18.79 -0.80 3.43
CA PHE A 37 18.21 -2.13 3.60
C PHE A 37 16.68 -2.01 3.73
N GLU A 38 15.96 -2.89 3.04
CA GLU A 38 14.49 -2.77 2.88
C GLU A 38 13.72 -3.82 3.70
N THR A 39 14.33 -4.96 4.01
CA THR A 39 13.67 -6.08 4.72
C THR A 39 14.64 -6.80 5.62
N PHE A 40 14.14 -7.31 6.75
CA PHE A 40 14.94 -8.01 7.75
C PHE A 40 14.24 -9.27 8.27
N GLU A 41 15.06 -10.29 8.54
CA GLU A 41 14.67 -11.49 9.28
C GLU A 41 15.52 -11.59 10.54
N GLU A 42 14.88 -11.61 11.71
CA GLU A 42 15.54 -11.68 13.01
C GLU A 42 15.52 -13.11 13.55
N TYR A 43 16.67 -13.58 14.01
CA TYR A 43 16.86 -14.87 14.66
C TYR A 43 17.46 -14.66 16.05
N PRO A 44 16.64 -14.26 17.05
CA PRO A 44 17.14 -13.88 18.38
C PRO A 44 17.87 -15.01 19.09
N GLU A 45 17.42 -16.26 18.95
CA GLU A 45 18.05 -17.43 19.55
C GLU A 45 19.48 -17.69 19.03
N GLU A 46 19.78 -17.22 17.81
CA GLU A 46 21.08 -17.35 17.16
C GLU A 46 21.91 -16.06 17.24
N GLY A 47 21.32 -14.97 17.76
CA GLY A 47 21.94 -13.64 17.73
C GLY A 47 22.23 -13.13 16.31
N ARG A 48 21.40 -13.50 15.35
CA ARG A 48 21.62 -13.31 13.92
C ARG A 48 20.50 -12.47 13.28
N LEU A 49 20.91 -11.56 12.38
CA LEU A 49 20.02 -10.78 11.53
C LEU A 49 20.36 -11.05 10.07
N VAL A 50 19.34 -11.22 9.25
CA VAL A 50 19.48 -11.26 7.80
C VAL A 50 18.80 -10.04 7.22
N GLY A 51 19.52 -9.23 6.46
CA GLY A 51 19.03 -8.03 5.83
C GLY A 51 19.11 -8.11 4.31
N TYR A 52 18.15 -7.52 3.62
CA TYR A 52 18.05 -7.52 2.16
C TYR A 52 18.16 -6.10 1.61
N VAL A 53 18.99 -5.93 0.57
CA VAL A 53 19.24 -4.63 -0.06
C VAL A 53 19.12 -4.73 -1.58
N CYS A 54 18.43 -3.74 -2.17
CA CYS A 54 18.22 -3.64 -3.61
C CYS A 54 19.53 -3.28 -4.36
N GLU A 55 19.62 -3.67 -5.61
CA GLU A 55 20.77 -3.45 -6.52
C GLU A 55 21.28 -2.01 -6.52
N ARG A 56 20.39 -1.02 -6.44
CA ARG A 56 20.75 0.41 -6.38
C ARG A 56 21.62 0.80 -5.18
N PHE A 57 21.63 -0.04 -4.12
CA PHE A 57 22.37 0.17 -2.88
C PHE A 57 23.49 -0.86 -2.66
N PHE A 58 23.83 -1.69 -3.67
CA PHE A 58 24.88 -2.72 -3.53
C PHE A 58 26.25 -2.18 -3.11
N SER A 59 26.50 -0.87 -3.32
CA SER A 59 27.73 -0.21 -2.89
C SER A 59 27.70 0.25 -1.44
N ALA A 60 26.57 0.09 -0.72
CA ALA A 60 26.46 0.54 0.67
C ALA A 60 27.38 -0.22 1.61
N LEU A 61 27.58 -1.53 1.38
CA LEU A 61 28.49 -2.36 2.13
C LEU A 61 29.32 -3.26 1.22
N PRO A 62 30.61 -3.56 1.61
CA PRO A 62 31.38 -4.63 1.00
C PRO A 62 30.67 -5.99 1.13
N SER A 63 31.23 -7.03 0.44
CA SER A 63 30.67 -8.37 0.50
C SER A 63 30.84 -9.07 1.85
N GLU A 64 31.79 -8.62 2.66
CA GLU A 64 32.07 -9.09 4.00
C GLU A 64 32.70 -7.96 4.84
N GLY A 65 32.55 -8.01 6.15
CA GLY A 65 33.14 -7.01 7.03
C GLY A 65 32.61 -7.08 8.46
N VAL A 66 32.82 -5.99 9.18
CA VAL A 66 32.32 -5.79 10.53
C VAL A 66 31.48 -4.53 10.57
N TRP A 67 30.28 -4.65 11.12
CA TRP A 67 29.39 -3.53 11.38
C TRP A 67 29.44 -3.17 12.87
N HIS A 68 29.60 -1.87 13.16
CA HIS A 68 29.62 -1.35 14.52
C HIS A 68 28.36 -0.54 14.75
N LEU A 69 27.65 -0.78 15.85
CA LEU A 69 26.55 0.09 16.27
C LEU A 69 27.10 1.38 16.90
N GLU A 70 26.55 2.52 16.48
CA GLU A 70 27.07 3.84 16.85
C GLU A 70 26.91 4.15 18.35
N TYR A 71 25.88 3.57 19.00
CA TYR A 71 25.51 3.86 20.39
C TYR A 71 25.65 2.68 21.34
N LEU A 72 26.06 1.53 20.86
CA LEU A 72 26.27 0.32 21.67
C LEU A 72 27.66 -0.26 21.38
N PRO A 73 28.37 -0.78 22.39
CA PRO A 73 29.68 -1.41 22.21
C PRO A 73 29.54 -2.80 21.56
N LEU A 74 28.75 -2.92 20.52
CA LEU A 74 28.49 -4.17 19.84
C LEU A 74 28.96 -4.10 18.39
N SER A 75 29.58 -5.20 17.97
CA SER A 75 30.05 -5.40 16.60
C SER A 75 29.44 -6.67 16.00
N PHE A 76 29.15 -6.63 14.74
CA PHE A 76 28.59 -7.76 13.99
C PHE A 76 29.47 -8.07 12.81
N THR A 77 29.92 -9.31 12.69
CA THR A 77 30.50 -9.80 11.44
C THR A 77 29.39 -10.03 10.44
N TYR A 78 29.61 -9.67 9.19
CA TYR A 78 28.64 -9.92 8.15
C TYR A 78 29.27 -10.48 6.86
N THR A 79 28.46 -11.24 6.13
CA THR A 79 28.77 -11.73 4.80
C THR A 79 27.58 -11.51 3.88
N SER A 80 27.82 -11.31 2.58
CA SER A 80 26.76 -11.19 1.60
C SER A 80 26.76 -12.33 0.60
N SER A 81 25.56 -12.62 0.08
CA SER A 81 25.36 -13.52 -1.04
C SER A 81 24.35 -12.89 -2.02
N ASP A 82 24.47 -13.26 -3.30
CA ASP A 82 23.43 -12.87 -4.26
C ASP A 82 22.16 -13.66 -3.96
N CYS A 83 21.04 -12.97 -3.87
CA CYS A 83 19.75 -13.64 -3.80
C CYS A 83 19.50 -14.31 -5.15
N ALA A 84 19.30 -15.63 -5.17
CA ALA A 84 18.90 -16.34 -6.37
C ALA A 84 17.55 -15.78 -6.85
N SER A 85 17.54 -15.16 -8.03
CA SER A 85 16.45 -14.36 -8.55
C SER A 85 15.12 -15.09 -8.78
N GLU A 86 15.10 -16.41 -8.66
CA GLU A 86 13.93 -17.22 -9.05
C GLU A 86 13.11 -17.81 -7.87
N ASN A 87 13.63 -17.84 -6.65
CA ASN A 87 12.94 -18.56 -5.56
C ASN A 87 12.52 -17.70 -4.34
N TRP A 88 13.08 -16.51 -4.20
CA TRP A 88 12.76 -15.67 -3.05
C TRP A 88 11.52 -14.81 -3.28
N ASN A 89 11.37 -14.20 -4.45
CA ASN A 89 10.18 -13.44 -4.77
C ASN A 89 8.93 -14.35 -4.72
N SER A 90 8.99 -15.54 -5.30
CA SER A 90 7.81 -16.44 -5.31
C SER A 90 7.46 -17.02 -3.95
N ARG A 91 8.42 -17.19 -3.05
CA ARG A 91 8.16 -17.71 -1.70
C ARG A 91 7.70 -16.60 -0.77
N TRP A 92 8.32 -15.44 -0.83
CA TRP A 92 7.91 -14.25 -0.08
C TRP A 92 6.58 -13.68 -0.58
N GLU A 93 6.36 -13.65 -1.89
CA GLU A 93 5.09 -13.31 -2.51
C GLU A 93 3.99 -14.31 -2.12
N ALA A 94 4.30 -15.61 -2.08
CA ALA A 94 3.34 -16.64 -1.66
C ALA A 94 3.00 -16.59 -0.16
N GLU A 95 3.92 -16.16 0.69
CA GLU A 95 3.73 -16.06 2.14
C GLU A 95 3.18 -14.69 2.57
N SER A 96 3.41 -13.61 1.81
CA SER A 96 3.02 -12.25 2.15
C SER A 96 1.68 -11.81 1.59
N PHE A 97 1.16 -12.45 0.55
CA PHE A 97 -0.13 -12.12 -0.04
C PHE A 97 -1.15 -13.24 0.13
N THR A 98 -2.08 -13.05 1.07
CA THR A 98 -3.21 -13.97 1.23
C THR A 98 -4.38 -13.50 0.37
N PRO A 99 -4.98 -14.36 -0.48
CA PRO A 99 -6.13 -13.99 -1.26
C PRO A 99 -7.28 -13.47 -0.39
N LEU A 100 -7.96 -12.45 -0.86
CA LEU A 100 -9.08 -11.82 -0.18
C LEU A 100 -10.38 -12.16 -0.90
N ALA A 101 -11.31 -12.80 -0.21
CA ALA A 101 -12.68 -13.02 -0.69
C ALA A 101 -13.63 -12.01 -0.04
N LEU A 102 -14.31 -11.22 -0.86
CA LEU A 102 -15.40 -10.33 -0.44
C LEU A 102 -16.74 -10.93 -0.90
N GLY A 103 -17.22 -11.86 -0.11
CA GLY A 103 -18.38 -12.67 -0.47
C GLY A 103 -18.17 -13.49 -1.74
N GLU A 104 -19.20 -13.55 -2.57
CA GLU A 104 -19.16 -14.12 -3.93
C GLU A 104 -18.95 -13.04 -5.01
N ASP A 105 -18.83 -11.77 -4.63
CA ASP A 105 -18.79 -10.65 -5.57
C ASP A 105 -17.40 -10.38 -6.12
N LEU A 106 -16.37 -10.42 -5.25
CA LEU A 106 -15.01 -10.09 -5.63
C LEU A 106 -13.98 -10.98 -4.92
N TYR A 107 -13.05 -11.52 -5.69
CA TYR A 107 -11.91 -12.27 -5.20
C TYR A 107 -10.60 -11.60 -5.66
N VAL A 108 -9.82 -11.09 -4.71
CA VAL A 108 -8.52 -10.48 -4.97
C VAL A 108 -7.43 -11.52 -4.73
N ARG A 109 -6.61 -11.78 -5.72
CA ARG A 109 -5.55 -12.79 -5.65
C ARG A 109 -4.34 -12.42 -6.51
N ALA A 110 -3.20 -13.00 -6.19
CA ALA A 110 -2.07 -12.97 -7.11
C ALA A 110 -2.23 -14.00 -8.25
N PRO A 111 -1.53 -13.82 -9.38
CA PRO A 111 -1.60 -14.75 -10.52
C PRO A 111 -1.28 -16.21 -10.19
N TYR A 112 -0.39 -16.44 -9.22
CA TYR A 112 0.02 -17.77 -8.77
C TYR A 112 -0.98 -18.45 -7.82
N HIS A 113 -1.96 -17.75 -7.30
CA HIS A 113 -3.03 -18.35 -6.50
C HIS A 113 -4.09 -18.98 -7.39
N ALA A 114 -4.72 -20.05 -6.88
CA ALA A 114 -5.82 -20.69 -7.59
C ALA A 114 -6.99 -19.71 -7.77
N PRO A 115 -7.66 -19.73 -8.93
CA PRO A 115 -8.89 -18.97 -9.16
C PRO A 115 -9.99 -19.35 -8.18
N SER A 116 -10.89 -18.41 -7.89
CA SER A 116 -12.07 -18.71 -7.10
C SER A 116 -13.09 -19.50 -7.93
N PRO A 117 -13.65 -20.60 -7.39
CA PRO A 117 -14.67 -21.36 -8.11
C PRO A 117 -16.03 -20.65 -8.16
N CYS A 118 -16.26 -19.62 -7.35
CA CYS A 118 -17.59 -19.03 -7.13
C CYS A 118 -17.60 -17.49 -7.26
N ALA A 119 -16.46 -16.80 -7.29
CA ALA A 119 -16.45 -15.35 -7.35
C ALA A 119 -16.97 -14.83 -8.70
N ALA A 120 -17.87 -13.86 -8.64
CA ALA A 120 -18.41 -13.20 -9.83
C ALA A 120 -17.34 -12.39 -10.58
N ARG A 121 -16.35 -11.87 -9.86
CA ARG A 121 -15.21 -11.11 -10.40
C ARG A 121 -13.93 -11.52 -9.70
N GLU A 122 -12.84 -11.60 -10.46
CA GLU A 122 -11.50 -11.74 -9.93
C GLU A 122 -10.68 -10.50 -10.22
N LEU A 123 -9.90 -10.04 -9.25
CA LEU A 123 -8.93 -8.98 -9.37
C LEU A 123 -7.55 -9.59 -9.14
N LEU A 124 -6.73 -9.55 -10.17
CA LEU A 124 -5.34 -10.01 -10.10
C LEU A 124 -4.46 -8.87 -9.57
N LEU A 125 -3.62 -9.18 -8.59
CA LEU A 125 -2.76 -8.21 -7.95
C LEU A 125 -1.35 -8.76 -7.74
N GLU A 126 -0.35 -8.03 -8.21
CA GLU A 126 1.06 -8.24 -7.89
C GLU A 126 1.57 -7.02 -7.12
N PRO A 127 1.68 -7.09 -5.78
CA PRO A 127 2.17 -5.96 -4.97
C PRO A 127 3.70 -5.85 -5.07
N ARG A 128 4.20 -5.12 -6.05
CA ARG A 128 5.63 -4.89 -6.26
C ARG A 128 6.16 -3.78 -5.37
N CYS A 129 6.41 -4.06 -4.09
CA CYS A 129 6.91 -3.06 -3.12
C CYS A 129 6.00 -1.84 -2.92
N ALA A 130 4.72 -1.90 -3.31
CA ALA A 130 3.75 -0.84 -3.13
C ALA A 130 2.76 -1.19 -2.01
N PHE A 131 2.31 -0.19 -1.27
CA PHE A 131 1.22 -0.34 -0.30
C PHE A 131 -0.08 -0.74 -1.02
N GLY A 132 -0.95 -1.49 -0.33
CA GLY A 132 -2.26 -1.88 -0.89
C GLY A 132 -2.33 -3.31 -1.40
N SER A 133 -1.63 -4.25 -0.75
CA SER A 133 -1.71 -5.70 -1.07
C SER A 133 -3.12 -6.31 -0.92
N GLY A 134 -4.11 -5.54 -0.48
CA GLY A 134 -5.46 -6.03 -0.19
C GLY A 134 -5.64 -6.63 1.21
N ALA A 135 -4.56 -7.02 1.88
CA ALA A 135 -4.63 -7.64 3.21
C ALA A 135 -4.99 -6.65 4.34
N HIS A 136 -4.71 -5.36 4.16
CA HIS A 136 -4.97 -4.36 5.19
C HIS A 136 -6.47 -4.11 5.37
N HIS A 137 -6.91 -3.94 6.63
CA HIS A 137 -8.31 -3.72 6.98
C HIS A 137 -8.96 -2.56 6.20
N THR A 138 -8.24 -1.46 6.01
CA THR A 138 -8.73 -0.30 5.26
C THR A 138 -9.03 -0.62 3.81
N THR A 139 -8.17 -1.38 3.13
CA THR A 139 -8.39 -1.81 1.74
C THR A 139 -9.62 -2.72 1.63
N GLN A 140 -9.78 -3.67 2.55
CA GLN A 140 -10.95 -4.56 2.58
C GLN A 140 -12.25 -3.78 2.78
N MET A 141 -12.26 -2.80 3.70
CA MET A 141 -13.42 -1.93 3.95
C MET A 141 -13.75 -1.07 2.74
N MET A 142 -12.75 -0.46 2.10
CA MET A 142 -12.92 0.35 0.88
C MET A 142 -13.50 -0.50 -0.26
N LEU A 143 -12.96 -1.69 -0.52
CA LEU A 143 -13.50 -2.62 -1.52
C LEU A 143 -14.95 -3.02 -1.19
N SER A 144 -15.27 -3.27 0.08
CA SER A 144 -16.63 -3.59 0.51
C SER A 144 -17.59 -2.41 0.27
N LEU A 145 -17.17 -1.16 0.53
CA LEU A 145 -17.97 0.02 0.23
C LEU A 145 -18.20 0.18 -1.28
N LEU A 146 -17.18 -0.07 -2.11
CA LEU A 146 -17.31 -0.03 -3.57
C LEU A 146 -18.31 -1.08 -4.08
N LEU A 147 -18.32 -2.27 -3.51
CA LEU A 147 -19.29 -3.32 -3.83
C LEU A 147 -20.72 -2.91 -3.46
N GLU A 148 -20.93 -2.29 -2.30
CA GLU A 148 -22.24 -1.80 -1.86
C GLU A 148 -22.76 -0.66 -2.74
N GLU A 149 -21.90 0.22 -3.20
CA GLU A 149 -22.22 1.37 -4.04
C GLU A 149 -22.00 1.09 -5.55
N HIS A 150 -21.86 -0.18 -5.94
CA HIS A 150 -21.50 -0.56 -7.33
C HIS A 150 -22.41 0.05 -8.39
N SER A 151 -23.70 0.28 -8.10
CA SER A 151 -24.62 0.91 -9.03
C SER A 151 -24.24 2.36 -9.37
N ALA A 152 -23.61 3.07 -8.42
CA ALA A 152 -23.14 4.43 -8.64
C ALA A 152 -21.79 4.48 -9.38
N LEU A 153 -21.07 3.35 -9.46
CA LEU A 153 -19.83 3.23 -10.23
C LEU A 153 -20.09 2.97 -11.72
N ALA A 154 -21.30 2.51 -12.09
CA ALA A 154 -21.63 2.26 -13.50
C ALA A 154 -21.48 3.56 -14.32
N HIS A 155 -20.58 3.53 -15.30
CA HIS A 155 -20.21 4.67 -16.15
C HIS A 155 -19.54 5.84 -15.41
N ALA A 156 -19.09 5.65 -14.17
CA ALA A 156 -18.40 6.68 -13.40
C ALA A 156 -16.98 6.94 -13.91
N ARG A 157 -16.55 8.19 -13.83
CA ARG A 157 -15.16 8.62 -13.98
C ARG A 157 -14.55 8.61 -12.60
N VAL A 158 -13.58 7.75 -12.39
CA VAL A 158 -13.00 7.47 -11.07
C VAL A 158 -11.60 8.04 -10.94
N LEU A 159 -11.29 8.65 -9.81
CA LEU A 159 -9.95 9.08 -9.41
C LEU A 159 -9.52 8.29 -8.16
N ASP A 160 -8.40 7.58 -8.24
CA ASP A 160 -7.77 6.83 -7.16
C ASP A 160 -6.52 7.59 -6.70
N VAL A 161 -6.59 8.22 -5.52
CA VAL A 161 -5.54 9.10 -4.95
C VAL A 161 -4.73 8.34 -3.91
N GLY A 162 -3.40 8.35 -4.07
CA GLY A 162 -2.51 7.47 -3.33
C GLY A 162 -2.78 6.02 -3.74
N CYS A 163 -2.77 5.76 -5.04
CA CYS A 163 -3.30 4.52 -5.62
C CYS A 163 -2.50 3.27 -5.23
N GLY A 164 -1.22 3.40 -4.85
CA GLY A 164 -0.38 2.27 -4.48
C GLY A 164 -0.36 1.18 -5.56
N THR A 165 -0.87 0.00 -5.23
CA THR A 165 -1.02 -1.11 -6.18
C THR A 165 -2.10 -0.90 -7.24
N GLY A 166 -2.94 0.13 -7.10
CA GLY A 166 -4.09 0.39 -7.97
C GLY A 166 -5.33 -0.45 -7.64
N VAL A 167 -5.33 -1.21 -6.55
CA VAL A 167 -6.38 -2.19 -6.24
C VAL A 167 -7.78 -1.58 -6.21
N LEU A 168 -7.95 -0.36 -5.66
CA LEU A 168 -9.26 0.30 -5.56
C LEU A 168 -9.76 0.79 -6.91
N GLY A 169 -8.91 1.47 -7.69
CA GLY A 169 -9.25 1.93 -9.03
C GLY A 169 -9.52 0.76 -9.98
N ILE A 170 -8.76 -0.33 -9.91
CA ILE A 170 -8.99 -1.56 -10.69
C ILE A 170 -10.33 -2.18 -10.31
N ALA A 171 -10.64 -2.28 -9.00
CA ALA A 171 -11.94 -2.76 -8.54
C ALA A 171 -13.08 -1.90 -9.08
N ALA A 172 -12.96 -0.57 -9.06
CA ALA A 172 -13.95 0.33 -9.63
C ALA A 172 -14.15 0.09 -11.14
N ALA A 173 -13.06 -0.14 -11.90
CA ALA A 173 -13.17 -0.49 -13.33
C ALA A 173 -13.90 -1.81 -13.54
N LEU A 174 -13.62 -2.85 -12.76
CA LEU A 174 -14.31 -4.15 -12.80
C LEU A 174 -15.78 -4.04 -12.38
N LEU A 175 -16.15 -3.03 -11.59
CA LEU A 175 -17.52 -2.72 -11.18
C LEU A 175 -18.26 -1.83 -12.16
N GLY A 176 -17.65 -1.42 -13.28
CA GLY A 176 -18.33 -0.74 -14.37
C GLY A 176 -17.97 0.74 -14.54
N ALA A 177 -16.92 1.24 -13.91
CA ALA A 177 -16.41 2.58 -14.17
C ALA A 177 -16.07 2.74 -15.66
N GLU A 178 -16.35 3.92 -16.20
CA GLU A 178 -16.09 4.26 -17.62
C GLU A 178 -14.61 4.60 -17.85
N ARG A 179 -13.98 5.22 -16.84
CA ARG A 179 -12.59 5.67 -16.88
C ARG A 179 -12.01 5.67 -15.48
N VAL A 180 -10.73 5.36 -15.38
CA VAL A 180 -10.01 5.43 -14.08
C VAL A 180 -8.72 6.23 -14.24
N SER A 181 -8.50 7.16 -13.31
CA SER A 181 -7.23 7.90 -13.16
C SER A 181 -6.59 7.50 -11.84
N PHE A 182 -5.32 7.14 -11.92
CA PHE A 182 -4.49 6.73 -10.78
C PHE A 182 -3.46 7.81 -10.49
N VAL A 183 -3.35 8.23 -9.24
CA VAL A 183 -2.41 9.26 -8.80
C VAL A 183 -1.62 8.73 -7.60
N ASP A 184 -0.30 8.84 -7.63
CA ASP A 184 0.58 8.59 -6.49
C ASP A 184 1.81 9.49 -6.55
N ILE A 185 2.39 9.83 -5.40
CA ILE A 185 3.64 10.58 -5.32
C ILE A 185 4.86 9.70 -5.62
N ASP A 186 4.72 8.37 -5.49
CA ASP A 186 5.78 7.39 -5.75
C ASP A 186 5.65 6.83 -7.17
N ALA A 187 6.65 7.11 -8.00
CA ALA A 187 6.76 6.55 -9.35
C ALA A 187 6.65 5.00 -9.37
N THR A 188 7.14 4.32 -8.33
CA THR A 188 7.08 2.86 -8.22
C THR A 188 5.65 2.40 -8.01
N ALA A 189 4.87 3.11 -7.21
CA ALA A 189 3.44 2.85 -7.01
C ALA A 189 2.65 3.05 -8.31
N VAL A 190 2.90 4.16 -9.01
CA VAL A 190 2.26 4.45 -10.31
C VAL A 190 2.54 3.36 -11.34
N GLU A 191 3.78 2.89 -11.43
CA GLU A 191 4.16 1.80 -12.34
C GLU A 191 3.53 0.47 -11.92
N ASN A 192 3.43 0.20 -10.61
CA ASN A 192 2.75 -1.00 -10.10
C ASN A 192 1.25 -0.96 -10.40
N ALA A 193 0.58 0.18 -10.20
CA ALA A 193 -0.83 0.35 -10.57
C ALA A 193 -1.06 0.12 -12.09
N ARG A 194 -0.17 0.64 -12.93
CA ARG A 194 -0.19 0.43 -14.38
C ARG A 194 -0.06 -1.07 -14.73
N HIS A 195 0.95 -1.73 -14.15
CA HIS A 195 1.16 -3.17 -14.34
C HIS A 195 -0.07 -3.98 -13.93
N ASN A 196 -0.64 -3.70 -12.75
CA ASN A 196 -1.82 -4.40 -12.27
C ASN A 196 -3.07 -4.13 -13.13
N ALA A 197 -3.23 -2.92 -13.64
CA ALA A 197 -4.32 -2.60 -14.59
C ALA A 197 -4.19 -3.41 -15.89
N GLU A 198 -2.98 -3.53 -16.44
CA GLU A 198 -2.68 -4.37 -17.59
C GLU A 198 -2.91 -5.86 -17.30
N LEU A 199 -2.46 -6.35 -16.14
CA LEU A 199 -2.65 -7.73 -15.67
C LEU A 199 -4.14 -8.13 -15.62
N ASN A 200 -5.01 -7.19 -15.27
CA ASN A 200 -6.46 -7.39 -15.24
C ASN A 200 -7.13 -7.20 -16.62
N GLY A 201 -6.38 -6.83 -17.65
CA GLY A 201 -6.90 -6.63 -19.00
C GLY A 201 -7.99 -5.57 -19.08
N LEU A 202 -7.86 -4.50 -18.27
CA LEU A 202 -8.86 -3.42 -18.25
C LEU A 202 -9.05 -2.82 -19.64
N ARG A 203 -10.32 -2.72 -20.09
CA ARG A 203 -10.66 -2.18 -21.39
C ARG A 203 -11.05 -0.70 -21.35
N VAL A 204 -11.25 -0.17 -20.14
CA VAL A 204 -11.57 1.23 -19.93
C VAL A 204 -10.30 2.10 -20.02
N PRO A 205 -10.38 3.35 -20.46
CA PRO A 205 -9.26 4.26 -20.44
C PRO A 205 -8.70 4.44 -19.02
N CYS A 206 -7.41 4.16 -18.85
CA CYS A 206 -6.67 4.37 -17.61
C CYS A 206 -5.62 5.46 -17.82
N SER A 207 -5.56 6.41 -16.89
CA SER A 207 -4.52 7.45 -16.85
C SER A 207 -3.73 7.30 -15.55
N PHE A 208 -2.42 7.53 -15.63
CA PHE A 208 -1.52 7.33 -14.50
C PHE A 208 -0.66 8.57 -14.33
N TYR A 209 -0.68 9.15 -13.14
CA TYR A 209 -0.01 10.40 -12.82
C TYR A 209 0.91 10.22 -11.62
N GLU A 210 2.15 10.62 -11.76
CA GLU A 210 3.10 10.76 -10.67
C GLU A 210 3.05 12.21 -10.18
N GLY A 211 2.90 12.42 -8.88
CA GLY A 211 2.97 13.74 -8.28
C GLY A 211 1.93 14.02 -7.21
N ILE A 212 1.98 15.23 -6.69
CA ILE A 212 1.03 15.76 -5.70
C ILE A 212 -0.23 16.21 -6.42
N LEU A 213 -1.39 15.85 -5.87
CA LEU A 213 -2.69 16.10 -6.52
C LEU A 213 -2.94 17.58 -6.85
N GLU A 214 -2.45 18.52 -6.03
CA GLU A 214 -2.57 19.95 -6.26
C GLU A 214 -1.82 20.44 -7.50
N GLU A 215 -0.72 19.79 -7.87
CA GLU A 215 0.13 20.18 -8.99
C GLU A 215 -0.36 19.60 -10.33
N LEU A 216 -1.29 18.65 -10.28
CA LEU A 216 -1.80 18.00 -11.48
C LEU A 216 -2.87 18.86 -12.16
N ALA A 217 -2.71 19.04 -13.49
CA ALA A 217 -3.66 19.76 -14.33
C ALA A 217 -4.91 18.92 -14.61
N LEU A 218 -5.71 18.65 -13.56
CA LEU A 218 -6.98 17.95 -13.66
C LEU A 218 -8.13 18.98 -13.70
N ASP A 219 -9.08 18.75 -14.61
CA ASP A 219 -10.24 19.64 -14.80
C ASP A 219 -11.20 19.56 -13.61
N THR A 220 -11.89 20.67 -13.32
CA THR A 220 -12.94 20.73 -12.30
C THR A 220 -14.15 19.88 -12.72
N ALA A 221 -14.83 19.28 -11.73
CA ALA A 221 -16.00 18.42 -11.92
C ALA A 221 -15.78 17.29 -12.96
N SER A 222 -14.54 16.78 -13.04
CA SER A 222 -14.16 15.77 -14.04
C SER A 222 -14.31 14.34 -13.54
N PHE A 223 -14.63 14.15 -12.25
CA PHE A 223 -14.77 12.84 -11.63
C PHE A 223 -16.12 12.68 -10.93
N ASP A 224 -16.70 11.51 -11.05
CA ASP A 224 -17.97 11.14 -10.42
C ASP A 224 -17.74 10.36 -9.12
N CYS A 225 -16.53 9.79 -8.98
CA CYS A 225 -16.11 9.07 -7.79
C CYS A 225 -14.62 9.34 -7.50
N LEU A 226 -14.28 9.57 -6.23
CA LEU A 226 -12.93 9.75 -5.74
C LEU A 226 -12.66 8.76 -4.60
N LEU A 227 -11.54 8.07 -4.68
CA LEU A 227 -11.07 7.10 -3.72
C LEU A 227 -9.78 7.61 -3.08
N ALA A 228 -9.69 7.59 -1.74
CA ALA A 228 -8.48 7.98 -1.01
C ALA A 228 -8.31 7.09 0.23
N ASN A 229 -7.42 6.11 0.14
CA ASN A 229 -7.02 5.25 1.25
C ASN A 229 -5.60 5.61 1.69
N ILE A 230 -5.46 6.79 2.30
CA ILE A 230 -4.19 7.42 2.65
C ILE A 230 -4.26 8.06 4.03
N HIS A 231 -3.12 8.55 4.54
CA HIS A 231 -3.04 9.13 5.88
C HIS A 231 -3.98 10.35 6.06
N ARG A 232 -4.68 10.41 7.23
CA ARG A 232 -5.64 11.46 7.60
C ARG A 232 -5.22 12.89 7.24
N ASN A 233 -3.97 13.25 7.55
CA ASN A 233 -3.50 14.63 7.35
C ASN A 233 -3.44 15.01 5.87
N ILE A 234 -3.14 14.06 5.00
CA ILE A 234 -3.13 14.26 3.54
C ILE A 234 -4.58 14.41 3.05
N ILE A 235 -5.49 13.54 3.51
CA ILE A 235 -6.91 13.68 3.18
C ILE A 235 -7.41 15.08 3.54
N LEU A 236 -7.21 15.53 4.79
CA LEU A 236 -7.66 16.86 5.26
C LEU A 236 -7.07 18.01 4.44
N HIS A 237 -5.80 17.90 4.06
CA HIS A 237 -5.13 18.87 3.20
C HIS A 237 -5.77 18.93 1.81
N ASP A 238 -6.07 17.76 1.23
CA ASP A 238 -6.55 17.64 -0.15
C ASP A 238 -8.07 17.82 -0.30
N LEU A 239 -8.86 17.84 0.78
CA LEU A 239 -10.33 17.97 0.73
C LEU A 239 -10.82 19.14 -0.15
N PRO A 240 -10.22 20.36 -0.12
CA PRO A 240 -10.62 21.43 -1.03
C PRO A 240 -10.47 21.05 -2.51
N ARG A 241 -9.39 20.34 -2.84
CA ARG A 241 -9.14 19.86 -4.19
C ARG A 241 -10.11 18.75 -4.57
N TYR A 242 -10.39 17.78 -3.68
CA TYR A 242 -11.39 16.74 -3.91
C TYR A 242 -12.76 17.35 -4.27
N LYS A 243 -13.20 18.36 -3.51
CA LYS A 243 -14.46 19.05 -3.78
C LYS A 243 -14.50 19.70 -5.16
N THR A 244 -13.39 20.27 -5.63
CA THR A 244 -13.35 20.90 -6.97
C THR A 244 -13.32 19.87 -8.10
N LEU A 245 -12.74 18.70 -7.88
CA LEU A 245 -12.60 17.63 -8.87
C LEU A 245 -13.88 16.81 -9.01
N LEU A 246 -14.66 16.66 -7.94
CA LEU A 246 -15.90 15.90 -7.95
C LEU A 246 -17.02 16.65 -8.67
N SER A 247 -17.77 15.90 -9.48
CA SER A 247 -19.04 16.34 -10.05
C SER A 247 -20.07 16.61 -8.95
N PRO A 248 -21.07 17.46 -9.18
CA PRO A 248 -22.23 17.58 -8.28
C PRO A 248 -22.90 16.22 -8.06
N GLY A 249 -23.08 15.84 -6.79
CA GLY A 249 -23.60 14.51 -6.43
C GLY A 249 -22.57 13.38 -6.49
N GLY A 250 -21.31 13.68 -6.81
CA GLY A 250 -20.22 12.70 -6.87
C GLY A 250 -19.90 12.08 -5.50
N LEU A 251 -19.32 10.89 -5.52
CA LEU A 251 -19.01 10.10 -4.34
C LEU A 251 -17.55 10.27 -3.94
N LEU A 252 -17.32 10.33 -2.63
CA LEU A 252 -15.99 10.34 -2.00
C LEU A 252 -15.89 9.17 -1.03
N PHE A 253 -14.91 8.29 -1.25
CA PHE A 253 -14.56 7.20 -0.35
C PHE A 253 -13.23 7.50 0.31
N VAL A 254 -13.17 7.45 1.65
CA VAL A 254 -11.96 7.76 2.42
C VAL A 254 -11.70 6.70 3.49
N SER A 255 -10.43 6.36 3.68
CA SER A 255 -9.93 5.49 4.75
C SER A 255 -8.42 5.75 4.96
N GLY A 256 -7.78 5.01 5.88
CA GLY A 256 -6.37 5.21 6.24
C GLY A 256 -6.23 6.04 7.51
N PHE A 257 -7.26 6.04 8.36
CA PHE A 257 -7.29 6.71 9.65
C PHE A 257 -8.09 5.89 10.67
N TYR A 258 -7.96 6.25 11.94
CA TYR A 258 -8.58 5.52 13.03
C TYR A 258 -10.03 5.95 13.28
N ALA A 259 -10.84 5.01 13.77
CA ALA A 259 -12.15 5.31 14.31
C ALA A 259 -12.04 6.24 15.55
N GLY A 260 -13.09 7.00 15.86
CA GLY A 260 -13.11 7.95 16.96
C GLY A 260 -12.63 9.33 16.54
N GLU A 261 -11.58 9.87 17.15
CA GLU A 261 -11.18 11.27 16.97
C GLU A 261 -10.85 11.63 15.52
N ASP A 262 -10.12 10.76 14.81
CA ASP A 262 -9.78 10.99 13.39
C ASP A 262 -11.04 11.01 12.51
N GLU A 263 -11.93 10.06 12.76
CA GLU A 263 -13.22 9.96 12.08
C GLU A 263 -14.10 11.19 12.29
N GLU A 264 -14.18 11.68 13.54
CA GLU A 264 -14.96 12.87 13.89
C GLU A 264 -14.43 14.12 13.17
N ILE A 265 -13.11 14.27 13.10
CA ILE A 265 -12.46 15.39 12.41
C ILE A 265 -12.76 15.35 10.91
N ILE A 266 -12.59 14.19 10.27
CA ILE A 266 -12.85 14.00 8.83
C ILE A 266 -14.33 14.25 8.54
N THR A 267 -15.23 13.62 9.28
CA THR A 267 -16.68 13.70 9.07
C THR A 267 -17.18 15.13 9.23
N SER A 268 -16.84 15.79 10.36
CA SER A 268 -17.28 17.16 10.60
C SER A 268 -16.72 18.17 9.58
N THR A 269 -15.51 17.91 9.06
CA THR A 269 -14.93 18.77 8.03
C THR A 269 -15.65 18.58 6.69
N LEU A 270 -15.93 17.33 6.28
CA LEU A 270 -16.66 17.03 5.06
C LEU A 270 -18.10 17.56 5.09
N GLU A 271 -18.80 17.41 6.22
CA GLU A 271 -20.16 17.96 6.40
C GLU A 271 -20.18 19.47 6.24
N ARG A 272 -19.24 20.21 6.85
CA ARG A 272 -19.09 21.66 6.66
C ARG A 272 -18.82 22.05 5.21
N MET A 273 -18.17 21.17 4.44
CA MET A 273 -17.92 21.37 3.02
C MET A 273 -19.10 20.96 2.12
N GLY A 274 -20.21 20.50 2.70
CA GLY A 274 -21.42 20.12 1.95
C GLY A 274 -21.37 18.68 1.43
N PHE A 275 -20.72 17.78 2.14
CA PHE A 275 -20.83 16.35 1.93
C PHE A 275 -21.80 15.72 2.93
N VAL A 276 -22.44 14.63 2.53
CA VAL A 276 -23.34 13.84 3.38
C VAL A 276 -22.79 12.43 3.50
N LEU A 277 -22.63 11.95 4.72
CA LEU A 277 -22.22 10.57 4.99
C LEU A 277 -23.26 9.58 4.45
N ARG A 278 -22.83 8.59 3.70
CA ARG A 278 -23.66 7.53 3.12
C ARG A 278 -23.49 6.20 3.81
N ALA A 279 -22.24 5.77 3.98
CA ALA A 279 -21.96 4.50 4.61
C ALA A 279 -20.66 4.58 5.45
N ARG A 280 -20.59 3.68 6.42
CA ARG A 280 -19.49 3.54 7.37
C ARG A 280 -19.16 2.07 7.55
N LYS A 281 -17.88 1.73 7.53
CA LYS A 281 -17.35 0.43 7.91
C LYS A 281 -16.24 0.59 8.92
N GLU A 282 -16.16 -0.35 9.86
CA GLU A 282 -15.14 -0.38 10.89
C GLU A 282 -14.54 -1.78 10.98
N SER A 283 -13.24 -1.86 11.17
CA SER A 283 -12.53 -3.11 11.40
C SER A 283 -11.31 -2.87 12.29
N GLY A 284 -11.34 -3.42 13.51
CA GLY A 284 -10.37 -3.11 14.54
C GLY A 284 -10.43 -1.62 14.91
N GLU A 285 -9.30 -0.94 14.82
CA GLU A 285 -9.18 0.51 15.08
C GLU A 285 -9.41 1.36 13.83
N TRP A 286 -9.60 0.76 12.66
CA TRP A 286 -9.68 1.44 11.38
C TRP A 286 -11.12 1.67 10.94
N VAL A 287 -11.34 2.75 10.21
CA VAL A 287 -12.63 3.10 9.63
C VAL A 287 -12.51 3.46 8.15
N ALA A 288 -13.55 3.14 7.38
CA ALA A 288 -13.73 3.62 6.02
C ALA A 288 -15.12 4.25 5.88
N LEU A 289 -15.19 5.35 5.18
CA LEU A 289 -16.39 6.18 5.04
C LEU A 289 -16.66 6.45 3.56
N SER A 290 -17.95 6.48 3.18
CA SER A 290 -18.38 7.02 1.90
C SER A 290 -19.29 8.23 2.11
N PHE A 291 -19.11 9.25 1.26
CA PHE A 291 -19.86 10.49 1.27
C PHE A 291 -20.39 10.81 -0.12
N ALA A 292 -21.50 11.53 -0.18
CA ALA A 292 -21.97 12.17 -1.41
C ALA A 292 -21.80 13.68 -1.31
N SER A 293 -21.29 14.31 -2.35
CA SER A 293 -21.25 15.76 -2.49
C SER A 293 -22.68 16.27 -2.71
N LEU A 294 -23.12 17.28 -1.96
CA LEU A 294 -24.40 17.95 -2.23
C LEU A 294 -24.31 18.71 -3.56
N SER A 295 -25.33 18.54 -4.38
CA SER A 295 -25.53 19.40 -5.56
C SER A 295 -25.86 20.80 -5.05
N ASN A 296 -25.05 21.79 -5.39
CA ASN A 296 -25.38 23.19 -5.18
C ASN A 296 -26.48 23.62 -6.13
#